data_80dda6d9e51dcc7b72e0aea1ce620bac
#
_entry.id   80dda6d9e51dcc7b72e0aea1ce620bac
#
_cell.length_a   1.000
_cell.length_b   1.000
_cell.length_c   1.000
_cell.angle_alpha   90.00
_cell.angle_beta   90.00
_cell.angle_gamma   90.00
#
_symmetry.space_group_name_H-M   'P 1'
#
loop_
_entity.id
_entity.type
_entity.pdbx_description
1 polymer ?
#
loop_
_entity_poly.entity_id
_entity_poly.type
_entity_poly.pdbx_seq_one_letter_code
_entity_poly.pdbx_strand_id
1 'polypeptide(L)'
;NPTGTWLKTAELEEFLELVPESVIVVVDEAYGEYVEAEADCPDALRWLDRFPNLIVTRTFSKVYGLAGLRVGYAVSHPQVADLLNRVREPFNVNSLALVAAAAALDDVNHLERSRSVNRAGMKQLRDACRQLGLSWLPSVGNFLCVNVGRPGREVFLELLKRGVIARPVDNYGLPRF
;
A
#
# COMPACT_ATOMS: atom_id res chain seq x y z
N ASN A 1 -2.02 3.80 -4.43
CA ASN A 1 -0.66 4.25 -4.67
C ASN A 1 -0.55 4.78 -6.10
N PRO A 2 -0.09 6.01 -6.34
CA PRO A 2 0.72 6.85 -5.48
C PRO A 2 -0.05 7.90 -4.65
N THR A 3 -1.36 7.95 -4.71
CA THR A 3 -2.17 9.01 -4.08
C THR A 3 -2.41 8.80 -2.60
N GLY A 4 -2.42 7.54 -2.14
CA GLY A 4 -2.81 7.15 -0.78
C GLY A 4 -4.32 6.92 -0.62
N THR A 5 -5.12 7.23 -1.64
CA THR A 5 -6.56 6.99 -1.66
C THR A 5 -6.91 5.50 -1.71
N TRP A 6 -8.12 5.17 -1.30
CA TRP A 6 -8.62 3.80 -1.23
C TRP A 6 -10.07 3.74 -1.69
N LEU A 7 -10.56 2.56 -1.98
CA LEU A 7 -11.98 2.28 -2.17
C LEU A 7 -12.62 1.99 -0.81
N LYS A 8 -13.83 2.47 -0.60
CA LYS A 8 -14.64 2.10 0.56
C LYS A 8 -15.12 0.65 0.44
N THR A 9 -15.52 0.10 1.57
CA THR A 9 -16.01 -1.29 1.63
C THR A 9 -17.11 -1.57 0.60
N ALA A 10 -18.16 -0.73 0.56
CA ALA A 10 -19.25 -0.90 -0.38
C ALA A 10 -18.84 -0.71 -1.85
N GLU A 11 -17.93 0.22 -2.13
CA GLU A 11 -17.44 0.49 -3.48
C GLU A 11 -16.63 -0.68 -4.05
N LEU A 12 -15.78 -1.30 -3.21
CA LEU A 12 -15.01 -2.46 -3.64
C LEU A 12 -15.90 -3.70 -3.78
N GLU A 13 -16.87 -3.89 -2.90
CA GLU A 13 -17.80 -5.01 -2.97
C GLU A 13 -18.66 -4.93 -4.24
N GLU A 14 -19.25 -3.77 -4.54
CA GLU A 14 -20.02 -3.53 -5.77
C GLU A 14 -19.15 -3.77 -7.02
N PHE A 15 -17.91 -3.29 -7.01
CA PHE A 15 -16.98 -3.56 -8.10
C PHE A 15 -16.74 -5.06 -8.31
N LEU A 16 -16.51 -5.82 -7.24
CA LEU A 16 -16.29 -7.26 -7.32
C LEU A 16 -17.52 -8.00 -7.84
N GLU A 17 -18.74 -7.56 -7.49
CA GLU A 17 -20.00 -8.13 -8.00
C GLU A 17 -20.22 -7.89 -9.50
N LEU A 18 -19.73 -6.75 -10.01
CA LEU A 18 -19.90 -6.37 -11.41
C LEU A 18 -18.86 -7.00 -12.34
N VAL A 19 -17.71 -7.42 -11.81
CA VAL A 19 -16.65 -8.02 -12.62
C VAL A 19 -16.98 -9.49 -12.92
N PRO A 20 -16.98 -9.91 -14.20
CA PRO A 20 -17.20 -11.31 -14.56
C PRO A 20 -16.17 -12.26 -13.91
N GLU A 21 -16.56 -13.45 -13.50
CA GLU A 21 -15.65 -14.45 -12.90
C GLU A 21 -14.47 -14.84 -13.82
N SER A 22 -14.60 -14.68 -15.13
CA SER A 22 -13.51 -14.90 -16.09
C SER A 22 -12.39 -13.85 -16.04
N VAL A 23 -12.59 -12.76 -15.31
CA VAL A 23 -11.61 -11.67 -15.16
C VAL A 23 -10.98 -11.76 -13.78
N ILE A 24 -9.67 -11.93 -13.71
CA ILE A 24 -8.93 -11.93 -12.46
C ILE A 24 -8.88 -10.50 -11.89
N VAL A 25 -9.27 -10.37 -10.64
CA VAL A 25 -9.15 -9.11 -9.88
C VAL A 25 -8.03 -9.24 -8.86
N VAL A 26 -7.07 -8.31 -8.92
CA VAL A 26 -5.98 -8.23 -7.94
C VAL A 26 -6.17 -7.00 -7.08
N VAL A 27 -6.37 -7.20 -5.77
CA VAL A 27 -6.43 -6.13 -4.78
C VAL A 27 -5.08 -6.04 -4.08
N ASP A 28 -4.38 -4.92 -4.27
CA ASP A 28 -3.06 -4.68 -3.66
C ASP A 28 -3.23 -3.97 -2.32
N GLU A 29 -3.07 -4.72 -1.23
CA GLU A 29 -3.14 -4.23 0.15
C GLU A 29 -1.75 -3.95 0.74
N ALA A 30 -0.80 -3.44 -0.04
CA ALA A 30 0.56 -3.17 0.43
C ALA A 30 0.64 -2.21 1.63
N TYR A 31 -0.42 -1.47 1.92
CA TYR A 31 -0.53 -0.54 3.04
C TYR A 31 -1.65 -0.91 4.03
N GLY A 32 -2.23 -2.09 3.89
CA GLY A 32 -3.37 -2.54 4.71
C GLY A 32 -3.13 -2.47 6.21
N GLU A 33 -1.92 -2.80 6.66
CA GLU A 33 -1.56 -2.77 8.07
C GLU A 33 -1.48 -1.35 8.67
N TYR A 34 -1.42 -0.29 7.86
CA TYR A 34 -1.45 1.11 8.32
C TYR A 34 -2.86 1.69 8.45
N VAL A 35 -3.87 0.99 7.95
CA VAL A 35 -5.27 1.45 7.97
C VAL A 35 -5.74 1.58 9.41
N GLU A 36 -6.25 2.77 9.75
CA GLU A 36 -6.87 3.02 11.05
C GLU A 36 -8.26 2.38 11.10
N ALA A 37 -8.68 1.96 12.28
CA ALA A 37 -9.97 1.27 12.47
C ALA A 37 -11.19 2.09 12.05
N GLU A 38 -11.06 3.44 12.09
CA GLU A 38 -12.11 4.38 11.71
C GLU A 38 -12.19 4.62 10.21
N ALA A 39 -11.19 4.19 9.44
CA ALA A 39 -11.22 4.28 7.98
C ALA A 39 -12.11 3.17 7.41
N ASP A 40 -13.10 3.56 6.61
CA ASP A 40 -13.87 2.60 5.82
C ASP A 40 -13.01 2.08 4.65
N CYS A 41 -12.04 1.24 5.00
CA CYS A 41 -11.13 0.58 4.07
C CYS A 41 -11.23 -0.93 4.29
N PRO A 42 -11.69 -1.69 3.30
CA PRO A 42 -11.94 -3.11 3.48
C PRO A 42 -10.65 -3.91 3.63
N ASP A 43 -10.75 -5.01 4.37
CA ASP A 43 -9.85 -6.16 4.25
C ASP A 43 -10.45 -7.11 3.21
N ALA A 44 -9.88 -7.17 2.01
CA ALA A 44 -10.44 -7.95 0.91
C ALA A 44 -10.31 -9.47 1.12
N LEU A 45 -9.51 -9.93 2.08
CA LEU A 45 -9.41 -11.35 2.44
C LEU A 45 -10.76 -11.97 2.82
N ARG A 46 -11.67 -11.17 3.40
CA ARG A 46 -13.00 -11.62 3.79
C ARG A 46 -13.92 -12.05 2.64
N TRP A 47 -13.55 -11.70 1.41
CA TRP A 47 -14.34 -11.99 0.22
C TRP A 47 -13.77 -13.13 -0.64
N LEU A 48 -12.66 -13.74 -0.27
CA LEU A 48 -12.00 -14.80 -1.04
C LEU A 48 -12.92 -16.02 -1.28
N ASP A 49 -13.75 -16.37 -0.31
CA ASP A 49 -14.71 -17.49 -0.46
C ASP A 49 -15.87 -17.16 -1.41
N ARG A 50 -16.18 -15.87 -1.56
CA ARG A 50 -17.28 -15.39 -2.40
C ARG A 50 -16.86 -15.13 -3.84
N PHE A 51 -15.62 -14.69 -4.05
CA PHE A 51 -15.10 -14.31 -5.37
C PHE A 51 -13.87 -15.16 -5.71
N PRO A 52 -14.04 -16.28 -6.44
CA PRO A 52 -12.94 -17.21 -6.76
C PRO A 52 -11.90 -16.61 -7.70
N ASN A 53 -12.23 -15.51 -8.40
CA ASN A 53 -11.34 -14.73 -9.26
C ASN A 53 -10.56 -13.61 -8.52
N LEU A 54 -10.74 -13.48 -7.19
CA LEU A 54 -10.04 -12.49 -6.37
C LEU A 54 -8.66 -13.00 -5.93
N ILE A 55 -7.66 -12.13 -6.05
CA ILE A 55 -6.32 -12.28 -5.48
C ILE A 55 -6.04 -11.06 -4.60
N VAL A 56 -5.64 -11.28 -3.36
CA VAL A 56 -5.20 -10.20 -2.47
C VAL A 56 -3.70 -10.30 -2.29
N THR A 57 -2.98 -9.19 -2.53
CA THR A 57 -1.52 -9.15 -2.36
C THR A 57 -1.12 -8.31 -1.16
N ARG A 58 -0.13 -8.78 -0.39
CA ARG A 58 0.46 -8.09 0.77
C ARG A 58 1.98 -8.14 0.73
N THR A 59 2.64 -7.25 1.43
CA THR A 59 4.09 -7.12 1.38
C THR A 59 4.71 -6.98 2.77
N PHE A 60 5.89 -7.54 2.95
CA PHE A 60 6.75 -7.29 4.11
C PHE A 60 7.64 -6.04 3.95
N SER A 61 7.57 -5.37 2.79
CA SER A 61 8.41 -4.22 2.47
C SER A 61 8.02 -2.92 3.18
N LYS A 62 6.83 -2.84 3.78
CA LYS A 62 6.28 -1.62 4.37
C LYS A 62 6.31 -1.69 5.89
N VAL A 63 5.19 -1.96 6.54
CA VAL A 63 5.05 -1.94 8.00
C VAL A 63 6.05 -2.85 8.71
N TYR A 64 6.38 -3.99 8.12
CA TYR A 64 7.33 -4.97 8.67
C TYR A 64 8.80 -4.60 8.49
N GLY A 65 9.12 -3.56 7.72
CA GLY A 65 10.50 -3.06 7.56
C GLY A 65 11.44 -3.96 6.74
N LEU A 66 10.94 -4.97 6.04
CA LEU A 66 11.76 -5.97 5.33
C LEU A 66 11.92 -5.67 3.83
N ALA A 67 11.88 -4.39 3.43
CA ALA A 67 11.94 -3.99 2.01
C ALA A 67 13.15 -4.54 1.25
N GLY A 68 14.32 -4.66 1.90
CA GLY A 68 15.56 -5.19 1.32
C GLY A 68 15.51 -6.68 1.01
N LEU A 69 14.65 -7.45 1.67
CA LEU A 69 14.55 -8.90 1.49
C LEU A 69 13.67 -9.34 0.31
N ARG A 70 12.94 -8.41 -0.30
CA ARG A 70 12.10 -8.64 -1.49
C ARG A 70 11.08 -9.77 -1.32
N VAL A 71 10.28 -9.73 -0.26
CA VAL A 71 9.27 -10.75 0.07
C VAL A 71 7.90 -10.12 0.27
N GLY A 72 6.90 -10.80 -0.22
CA GLY A 72 5.47 -10.55 -0.07
C GLY A 72 4.71 -11.84 -0.30
N TYR A 73 3.40 -11.78 -0.23
CA TYR A 73 2.55 -12.93 -0.47
C TYR A 73 1.24 -12.54 -1.14
N ALA A 74 0.62 -13.52 -1.76
CA ALA A 74 -0.73 -13.42 -2.29
C ALA A 74 -1.62 -14.47 -1.63
N VAL A 75 -2.88 -14.12 -1.42
CA VAL A 75 -3.92 -15.04 -0.96
C VAL A 75 -5.01 -15.08 -2.01
N SER A 76 -5.45 -16.28 -2.40
CA SER A 76 -6.43 -16.48 -3.46
C SER A 76 -7.13 -17.82 -3.31
N HIS A 77 -8.11 -18.09 -4.17
CA HIS A 77 -8.68 -19.42 -4.29
C HIS A 77 -7.56 -20.47 -4.56
N PRO A 78 -7.63 -21.69 -3.96
CA PRO A 78 -6.57 -22.70 -4.10
C PRO A 78 -6.18 -23.04 -5.54
N GLN A 79 -7.12 -23.07 -6.47
CA GLN A 79 -6.84 -23.33 -7.89
C GLN A 79 -5.97 -22.23 -8.51
N VAL A 80 -6.20 -20.97 -8.16
CA VAL A 80 -5.37 -19.83 -8.62
C VAL A 80 -3.97 -19.92 -8.01
N ALA A 81 -3.88 -20.22 -6.72
CA ALA A 81 -2.61 -20.41 -6.04
C ALA A 81 -1.79 -21.56 -6.65
N ASP A 82 -2.42 -22.68 -7.02
CA ASP A 82 -1.76 -23.80 -7.72
C ASP A 82 -1.22 -23.37 -9.08
N LEU A 83 -2.01 -22.65 -9.88
CA LEU A 83 -1.58 -22.13 -11.18
C LEU A 83 -0.38 -21.19 -11.04
N LEU A 84 -0.43 -20.26 -10.10
CA LEU A 84 0.69 -19.34 -9.82
C LEU A 84 1.95 -20.11 -9.37
N ASN A 85 1.78 -21.14 -8.53
CA ASN A 85 2.90 -21.98 -8.08
C ASN A 85 3.56 -22.78 -9.23
N ARG A 86 2.81 -23.13 -10.25
CA ARG A 86 3.32 -23.85 -11.44
C ARG A 86 4.12 -22.97 -12.39
N VAL A 87 3.87 -21.65 -12.40
CA VAL A 87 4.51 -20.69 -13.32
C VAL A 87 5.54 -19.78 -12.66
N ARG A 88 5.63 -19.77 -11.31
CA ARG A 88 6.62 -18.95 -10.61
C ARG A 88 8.04 -19.44 -10.89
N GLU A 89 9.00 -18.53 -10.90
CA GLU A 89 10.42 -18.86 -11.01
C GLU A 89 10.88 -19.73 -9.82
N PRO A 90 11.67 -20.77 -10.08
CA PRO A 90 12.32 -21.54 -9.01
C PRO A 90 13.15 -20.62 -8.10
N PHE A 91 13.06 -20.84 -6.78
CA PHE A 91 13.80 -20.06 -5.78
C PHE A 91 13.54 -18.55 -5.81
N ASN A 92 12.36 -18.12 -6.27
CA ASN A 92 11.96 -16.72 -6.38
C ASN A 92 11.99 -15.92 -5.07
N VAL A 93 12.01 -16.61 -3.92
CA VAL A 93 12.20 -16.01 -2.59
C VAL A 93 13.38 -16.69 -1.90
N ASN A 94 14.33 -15.89 -1.39
CA ASN A 94 15.47 -16.43 -0.68
C ASN A 94 15.10 -16.94 0.74
N SER A 95 15.85 -17.91 1.26
CA SER A 95 15.55 -18.55 2.54
C SER A 95 15.61 -17.60 3.74
N LEU A 96 16.49 -16.61 3.74
CA LEU A 96 16.57 -15.60 4.82
C LEU A 96 15.31 -14.74 4.85
N ALA A 97 14.79 -14.38 3.66
CA ALA A 97 13.53 -13.64 3.57
C ALA A 97 12.35 -14.43 4.12
N LEU A 98 12.26 -15.74 3.86
CA LEU A 98 11.21 -16.60 4.39
C LEU A 98 11.25 -16.68 5.92
N VAL A 99 12.41 -16.89 6.50
CA VAL A 99 12.59 -16.93 7.96
C VAL A 99 12.25 -15.60 8.61
N ALA A 100 12.74 -14.49 8.02
CA ALA A 100 12.47 -13.15 8.53
C ALA A 100 10.99 -12.79 8.42
N ALA A 101 10.32 -13.14 7.31
CA ALA A 101 8.90 -12.90 7.12
C ALA A 101 8.05 -13.67 8.14
N ALA A 102 8.37 -14.95 8.39
CA ALA A 102 7.68 -15.74 9.39
C ALA A 102 7.83 -15.12 10.81
N ALA A 103 9.04 -14.75 11.18
CA ALA A 103 9.29 -14.08 12.47
C ALA A 103 8.58 -12.73 12.59
N ALA A 104 8.48 -11.96 11.49
CA ALA A 104 7.84 -10.65 11.48
C ALA A 104 6.32 -10.73 11.69
N LEU A 105 5.67 -11.82 11.28
CA LEU A 105 4.24 -12.03 11.52
C LEU A 105 3.91 -12.20 13.00
N ASP A 106 4.83 -12.72 13.79
CA ASP A 106 4.69 -12.94 15.23
C ASP A 106 5.08 -11.70 16.07
N ASP A 107 5.77 -10.71 15.46
CA ASP A 107 6.22 -9.50 16.17
C ASP A 107 5.13 -8.41 16.20
N VAL A 108 4.10 -8.66 17.00
CA VAL A 108 3.00 -7.70 17.23
C VAL A 108 3.50 -6.36 17.78
N ASN A 109 4.55 -6.39 18.61
CA ASN A 109 5.11 -5.18 19.22
C ASN A 109 5.75 -4.26 18.17
N HIS A 110 6.45 -4.83 17.17
CA HIS A 110 6.99 -4.06 16.05
C HIS A 110 5.87 -3.45 15.22
N LEU A 111 4.84 -4.23 14.92
CA LEU A 111 3.69 -3.79 14.13
C LEU A 111 3.00 -2.57 14.80
N GLU A 112 2.66 -2.67 16.09
CA GLU A 112 2.01 -1.58 16.82
C GLU A 112 2.90 -0.34 16.96
N ARG A 113 4.20 -0.50 17.18
CA ARG A 113 5.16 0.60 17.18
C ARG A 113 5.23 1.29 15.83
N SER A 114 5.30 0.52 14.74
CA SER A 114 5.33 1.05 13.36
C SER A 114 4.07 1.85 13.04
N ARG A 115 2.88 1.34 13.42
CA ARG A 115 1.60 2.05 13.30
C ARG A 115 1.60 3.35 14.09
N SER A 116 2.05 3.32 15.35
CA SER A 116 2.11 4.50 16.22
C SER A 116 3.02 5.59 15.66
N VAL A 117 4.20 5.22 15.19
CA VAL A 117 5.15 6.14 14.53
C VAL A 117 4.53 6.72 13.25
N ASN A 118 3.85 5.89 12.44
CA ASN A 118 3.17 6.36 11.25
C ASN A 118 2.06 7.37 11.58
N ARG A 119 1.20 7.10 12.55
CA ARG A 119 0.15 8.03 13.01
C ARG A 119 0.73 9.39 13.39
N ALA A 120 1.78 9.39 14.21
CA ALA A 120 2.45 10.61 14.66
C ALA A 120 3.06 11.38 13.48
N GLY A 121 3.76 10.69 12.58
CA GLY A 121 4.38 11.27 11.39
C GLY A 121 3.36 11.84 10.41
N MET A 122 2.28 11.11 10.13
CA MET A 122 1.20 11.58 9.26
C MET A 122 0.47 12.79 9.85
N LYS A 123 0.29 12.84 11.18
CA LYS A 123 -0.24 14.04 11.86
C LYS A 123 0.71 15.22 11.67
N GLN A 124 2.00 15.05 11.94
CA GLN A 124 3.02 16.09 11.76
C GLN A 124 3.04 16.64 10.33
N LEU A 125 3.01 15.77 9.31
CA LEU A 125 2.98 16.18 7.91
C LEU A 125 1.73 16.97 7.56
N ARG A 126 0.55 16.52 8.02
CA ARG A 126 -0.73 17.22 7.79
C ARG A 126 -0.76 18.59 8.47
N ASP A 127 -0.23 18.68 9.70
CA ASP A 127 -0.17 19.94 10.42
C ASP A 127 0.80 20.93 9.74
N ALA A 128 1.95 20.46 9.25
CA ALA A 128 2.88 21.28 8.46
C ALA A 128 2.24 21.76 7.14
N CYS A 129 1.53 20.90 6.43
CA CYS A 129 0.80 21.30 5.22
C CYS A 129 -0.24 22.39 5.51
N ARG A 130 -1.01 22.26 6.61
CA ARG A 130 -1.97 23.32 7.03
C ARG A 130 -1.27 24.65 7.30
N GLN A 131 -0.16 24.63 8.04
CA GLN A 131 0.61 25.84 8.34
C GLN A 131 1.15 26.51 7.08
N LEU A 132 1.49 25.73 6.06
CA LEU A 132 1.99 26.22 4.76
C LEU A 132 0.88 26.55 3.77
N GLY A 133 -0.39 26.37 4.11
CA GLY A 133 -1.51 26.58 3.21
C GLY A 133 -1.59 25.58 2.05
N LEU A 134 -0.98 24.39 2.19
CA LEU A 134 -0.95 23.35 1.18
C LEU A 134 -2.11 22.37 1.38
N SER A 135 -2.71 21.93 0.27
CA SER A 135 -3.71 20.86 0.27
C SER A 135 -3.07 19.50 -0.04
N TRP A 136 -3.73 18.44 0.33
CA TRP A 136 -3.27 17.07 0.07
C TRP A 136 -4.44 16.13 -0.20
N LEU A 137 -4.15 15.00 -0.82
CA LEU A 137 -5.13 13.92 -1.00
C LEU A 137 -5.25 13.09 0.29
N PRO A 138 -6.46 12.63 0.65
CA PRO A 138 -6.65 11.69 1.75
C PRO A 138 -5.74 10.46 1.58
N SER A 139 -5.16 9.96 2.67
CA SER A 139 -4.28 8.81 2.62
C SER A 139 -4.47 7.90 3.83
N VAL A 140 -4.54 6.59 3.57
CA VAL A 140 -4.48 5.51 4.58
C VAL A 140 -3.10 4.86 4.62
N GLY A 141 -2.17 5.28 3.77
CA GLY A 141 -0.79 4.77 3.74
C GLY A 141 0.15 5.47 4.71
N ASN A 142 1.44 5.30 4.46
CA ASN A 142 2.53 5.94 5.22
C ASN A 142 3.17 7.11 4.45
N PHE A 143 2.41 7.78 3.61
CA PHE A 143 2.83 8.94 2.80
C PHE A 143 1.66 9.88 2.51
N LEU A 144 1.96 11.12 2.13
CA LEU A 144 0.99 12.12 1.68
C LEU A 144 1.29 12.53 0.25
N CYS A 145 0.25 12.63 -0.58
CA CYS A 145 0.30 13.26 -1.88
C CYS A 145 -0.15 14.72 -1.73
N VAL A 146 0.81 15.65 -1.78
CA VAL A 146 0.62 17.07 -1.44
C VAL A 146 0.57 17.91 -2.69
N ASN A 147 -0.44 18.78 -2.82
CA ASN A 147 -0.51 19.80 -3.86
C ASN A 147 0.39 20.98 -3.46
N VAL A 148 1.47 21.15 -4.20
CA VAL A 148 2.46 22.22 -3.94
C VAL A 148 2.18 23.53 -4.71
N GLY A 149 1.04 23.61 -5.41
CA GLY A 149 0.56 24.82 -6.10
C GLY A 149 1.31 25.19 -7.38
N ARG A 150 2.41 24.52 -7.69
CA ARG A 150 3.26 24.70 -8.87
C ARG A 150 3.74 23.35 -9.41
N PRO A 151 4.45 23.27 -10.56
CA PRO A 151 4.90 21.97 -11.08
C PRO A 151 5.68 21.16 -10.04
N GLY A 152 5.21 19.97 -9.69
CA GLY A 152 5.78 19.11 -8.65
C GLY A 152 7.24 18.73 -8.94
N ARG A 153 7.58 18.55 -10.23
CA ARG A 153 8.95 18.27 -10.65
C ARG A 153 9.93 19.39 -10.33
N GLU A 154 9.53 20.66 -10.42
CA GLU A 154 10.36 21.81 -10.04
C GLU A 154 10.62 21.81 -8.52
N VAL A 155 9.56 21.58 -7.74
CA VAL A 155 9.66 21.49 -6.27
C VAL A 155 10.56 20.32 -5.86
N PHE A 156 10.40 19.17 -6.50
CA PHE A 156 11.28 18.02 -6.29
C PHE A 156 12.76 18.38 -6.49
N LEU A 157 13.11 19.06 -7.60
CA LEU A 157 14.49 19.45 -7.89
C LEU A 157 15.04 20.44 -6.85
N GLU A 158 14.22 21.39 -6.37
CA GLU A 158 14.64 22.33 -5.32
C GLU A 158 14.79 21.64 -3.94
N LEU A 159 13.95 20.68 -3.62
CA LEU A 159 14.08 19.86 -2.41
C LEU A 159 15.31 18.97 -2.48
N LEU A 160 15.57 18.37 -3.64
CA LEU A 160 16.74 17.51 -3.86
C LEU A 160 18.05 18.24 -3.62
N LYS A 161 18.19 19.51 -4.07
CA LYS A 161 19.33 20.37 -3.78
C LYS A 161 19.56 20.62 -2.29
N ARG A 162 18.51 20.45 -1.48
CA ARG A 162 18.54 20.62 -0.01
C ARG A 162 18.62 19.28 0.73
N GLY A 163 18.87 18.17 0.01
CA GLY A 163 18.99 16.83 0.60
C GLY A 163 17.65 16.17 0.92
N VAL A 164 16.52 16.73 0.46
CA VAL A 164 15.18 16.16 0.67
C VAL A 164 14.70 15.48 -0.60
N ILE A 165 14.45 14.19 -0.54
CA ILE A 165 13.96 13.38 -1.66
C ILE A 165 12.44 13.24 -1.53
N ALA A 166 11.69 13.88 -2.42
CA ALA A 166 10.27 13.69 -2.63
C ALA A 166 10.03 12.95 -3.96
N ARG A 167 8.80 12.58 -4.24
CA ARG A 167 8.44 11.92 -5.51
C ARG A 167 7.42 12.76 -6.26
N PRO A 168 7.76 13.34 -7.42
CA PRO A 168 6.76 13.95 -8.28
C PRO A 168 5.86 12.87 -8.87
N VAL A 169 4.58 13.18 -9.04
CA VAL A 169 3.56 12.25 -9.54
C VAL A 169 2.85 12.78 -10.80
N ASP A 170 3.56 13.60 -11.56
CA ASP A 170 3.13 14.17 -12.83
C ASP A 170 2.76 13.12 -13.88
N ASN A 171 3.48 11.99 -13.89
CA ASN A 171 3.19 10.83 -14.73
C ASN A 171 1.87 10.10 -14.41
N TYR A 172 1.21 10.45 -13.29
CA TYR A 172 -0.12 9.95 -12.93
C TYR A 172 -1.23 11.00 -13.17
N GLY A 173 -0.97 12.03 -13.99
CA GLY A 173 -1.93 13.10 -14.26
C GLY A 173 -2.05 14.14 -13.14
N LEU A 174 -1.11 14.16 -12.21
CA LEU A 174 -1.08 15.06 -11.05
C LEU A 174 0.15 16.00 -11.11
N PRO A 175 0.21 16.94 -12.06
CA PRO A 175 1.43 17.70 -12.35
C PRO A 175 1.85 18.67 -11.24
N ARG A 176 0.96 18.96 -10.26
CA ARG A 176 1.24 19.84 -9.12
C ARG A 176 1.44 19.12 -7.79
N PHE A 177 1.56 17.79 -7.84
CA PHE A 177 1.70 16.96 -6.65
C PHE A 177 3.08 16.29 -6.57
#